data_a64cd1aa7e100451c0ab09934aed2c0c
#
_entry.id   a64cd1aa7e100451c0ab09934aed2c0c
#
_cell.length_a   1.000
_cell.length_b   1.000
_cell.length_c   1.000
_cell.angle_alpha   90.00
_cell.angle_beta   90.00
_cell.angle_gamma   90.00
#
_symmetry.space_group_name_H-M   'P 1'
#
loop_
_entity.id
_entity.type
_entity.pdbx_description
1 polymer ?
#
loop_
_entity_poly.entity_id
_entity_poly.type
_entity_poly.pdbx_seq_one_letter_code
_entity_poly.pdbx_strand_id
1 'polypeptide(L)'
;MPWLRGNLHAHTTFSDGVKEPAQLVAAYEELGYDFLAITDHESWIDESYWRELPKVASSKLVLFHGIELNWPRFDQHIGKVVGDRETLYVLNHPARYHLSIEQTVERIRRIGAGGVALDAVEVTETGRRYPLYESPAIPLVKIATDDAHGPVHFGQAWIEVDARRDRDAIIRAIRAGEFRRCFATD
;
A
#
# COMPACT_ATOMS: atom_id res chain seq x y z
N MET A 1 22.67 -3.66 3.51
CA MET A 1 22.38 -2.22 3.22
C MET A 1 21.49 -1.70 4.34
N PRO A 2 21.35 -0.39 4.58
CA PRO A 2 20.35 0.09 5.54
C PRO A 2 18.96 -0.32 5.07
N TRP A 3 18.11 -0.73 5.99
CA TRP A 3 16.72 -1.04 5.73
C TRP A 3 15.97 0.22 5.29
N LEU A 4 15.15 0.11 4.25
CA LEU A 4 14.35 1.21 3.71
C LEU A 4 12.97 1.21 4.37
N ARG A 5 12.62 2.29 5.04
CA ARG A 5 11.31 2.50 5.65
C ARG A 5 10.31 3.04 4.63
N GLY A 6 9.12 2.42 4.53
CA GLY A 6 8.14 2.91 3.57
C GLY A 6 6.70 2.53 3.85
N ASN A 7 5.81 3.29 3.20
CA ASN A 7 4.38 3.07 3.20
C ASN A 7 3.86 2.88 1.77
N LEU A 8 2.97 1.91 1.58
CA LEU A 8 2.46 1.50 0.26
C LEU A 8 0.98 1.85 0.03
N HIS A 9 0.35 2.56 0.99
CA HIS A 9 -1.06 2.90 0.91
C HIS A 9 -1.31 4.28 1.52
N ALA A 10 -1.57 5.26 0.68
CA ALA A 10 -1.88 6.62 1.10
C ALA A 10 -2.70 7.36 0.06
N HIS A 11 -3.61 8.21 0.53
CA HIS A 11 -4.56 8.99 -0.26
C HIS A 11 -4.23 10.48 -0.24
N THR A 12 -4.59 11.17 -1.32
CA THR A 12 -4.40 12.60 -1.50
C THR A 12 -5.73 13.29 -1.79
N THR A 13 -5.70 14.60 -2.06
CA THR A 13 -6.86 15.36 -2.51
C THR A 13 -7.37 14.96 -3.90
N PHE A 14 -6.71 14.04 -4.59
CA PHE A 14 -7.27 13.40 -5.78
C PHE A 14 -8.41 12.44 -5.45
N SER A 15 -8.47 11.93 -4.21
CA SER A 15 -9.61 11.17 -3.70
C SER A 15 -10.12 11.75 -2.40
N ASP A 16 -9.98 11.06 -1.29
CA ASP A 16 -10.51 11.43 0.03
C ASP A 16 -9.42 11.73 1.07
N GLY A 17 -8.19 11.81 0.66
CA GLY A 17 -7.10 12.32 1.48
C GLY A 17 -7.16 13.84 1.64
N VAL A 18 -6.67 14.35 2.78
CA VAL A 18 -6.73 15.79 3.10
C VAL A 18 -5.49 16.59 2.65
N LYS A 19 -4.47 15.92 2.13
CA LYS A 19 -3.22 16.55 1.68
C LYS A 19 -3.12 16.52 0.16
N GLU A 20 -2.68 17.64 -0.42
CA GLU A 20 -2.19 17.64 -1.80
C GLU A 20 -1.00 16.67 -1.93
N PRO A 21 -0.78 16.05 -3.12
CA PRO A 21 0.29 15.06 -3.29
C PRO A 21 1.67 15.54 -2.81
N ALA A 22 2.06 16.77 -3.12
CA ALA A 22 3.34 17.33 -2.69
C ALA A 22 3.41 17.52 -1.16
N GLN A 23 2.30 17.85 -0.51
CA GLN A 23 2.22 17.98 0.94
C GLN A 23 2.28 16.62 1.63
N LEU A 24 1.68 15.59 1.04
CA LEU A 24 1.77 14.22 1.54
C LEU A 24 3.20 13.72 1.48
N VAL A 25 3.88 13.92 0.33
CA VAL A 25 5.29 13.56 0.15
C VAL A 25 6.17 14.25 1.20
N ALA A 26 6.01 15.57 1.40
CA ALA A 26 6.76 16.32 2.40
C ALA A 26 6.54 15.77 3.83
N ALA A 27 5.32 15.40 4.18
CA ALA A 27 5.02 14.83 5.49
C ALA A 27 5.75 13.49 5.73
N TYR A 28 5.79 12.60 4.73
CA TYR A 28 6.53 11.34 4.84
C TYR A 28 8.06 11.54 4.80
N GLU A 29 8.56 12.55 4.09
CA GLU A 29 9.97 12.95 4.18
C GLU A 29 10.36 13.41 5.60
N GLU A 30 9.52 14.22 6.25
CA GLU A 30 9.71 14.68 7.62
C GLU A 30 9.69 13.53 8.64
N LEU A 31 8.88 12.51 8.40
CA LEU A 31 8.82 11.29 9.21
C LEU A 31 9.99 10.32 8.96
N GLY A 32 10.91 10.66 8.04
CA GLY A 32 12.09 9.86 7.76
C GLY A 32 11.82 8.59 6.97
N TYR A 33 10.80 8.60 6.11
CA TYR A 33 10.55 7.48 5.19
C TYR A 33 11.52 7.52 4.01
N ASP A 34 11.72 6.37 3.37
CA ASP A 34 12.59 6.17 2.20
C ASP A 34 11.79 5.91 0.93
N PHE A 35 10.56 5.42 1.07
CA PHE A 35 9.65 5.24 -0.07
C PHE A 35 8.18 5.45 0.33
N LEU A 36 7.38 5.85 -0.66
CA LEU A 36 5.96 6.10 -0.51
C LEU A 36 5.21 5.74 -1.79
N ALA A 37 4.08 5.04 -1.67
CA ALA A 37 3.11 4.89 -2.74
C ALA A 37 1.91 5.83 -2.50
N ILE A 38 1.52 6.55 -3.53
CA ILE A 38 0.26 7.30 -3.59
C ILE A 38 -0.74 6.42 -4.35
N THR A 39 -1.87 6.10 -3.72
CA THR A 39 -2.82 5.08 -4.18
C THR A 39 -4.26 5.55 -4.04
N ASP A 40 -4.58 6.70 -4.61
CA ASP A 40 -5.92 7.28 -4.57
C ASP A 40 -6.99 6.32 -5.14
N HIS A 41 -8.23 6.46 -4.70
CA HIS A 41 -9.34 5.60 -5.11
C HIS A 41 -9.66 5.71 -6.60
N GLU A 42 -9.75 4.57 -7.29
CA GLU A 42 -10.09 4.48 -8.71
C GLU A 42 -11.37 5.21 -9.09
N SER A 43 -12.38 5.15 -8.23
CA SER A 43 -13.69 5.77 -8.51
C SER A 43 -13.72 7.30 -8.41
N TRP A 44 -12.65 7.93 -7.91
CA TRP A 44 -12.57 9.37 -7.69
C TRP A 44 -11.62 10.07 -8.65
N ILE A 45 -10.70 9.32 -9.26
CA ILE A 45 -9.68 9.88 -10.16
C ILE A 45 -10.16 9.88 -11.62
N ASP A 46 -9.56 10.77 -12.39
CA ASP A 46 -9.74 10.90 -13.83
C ASP A 46 -8.37 10.90 -14.55
N GLU A 47 -8.37 11.24 -15.85
CA GLU A 47 -7.14 11.31 -16.65
C GLU A 47 -6.14 12.35 -16.13
N SER A 48 -6.59 13.36 -15.35
CA SER A 48 -5.70 14.36 -14.78
C SER A 48 -4.76 13.76 -13.73
N TYR A 49 -5.22 12.77 -12.96
CA TYR A 49 -4.42 12.06 -11.98
C TYR A 49 -3.12 11.52 -12.58
N TRP A 50 -3.21 10.77 -13.67
CA TRP A 50 -2.05 10.16 -14.33
C TRP A 50 -1.13 11.16 -15.02
N ARG A 51 -1.62 12.37 -15.29
CA ARG A 51 -0.84 13.48 -15.84
C ARG A 51 -0.15 14.29 -14.75
N GLU A 52 -0.80 14.50 -13.61
CA GLU A 52 -0.31 15.38 -12.55
C GLU A 52 0.56 14.63 -11.51
N LEU A 53 0.17 13.41 -11.13
CA LEU A 53 0.91 12.63 -10.13
C LEU A 53 2.39 12.43 -10.50
N PRO A 54 2.79 12.12 -11.74
CA PRO A 54 4.21 11.98 -12.11
C PRO A 54 5.04 13.27 -12.00
N LYS A 55 4.40 14.44 -11.88
CA LYS A 55 5.09 15.71 -11.67
C LYS A 55 5.51 15.93 -10.22
N VAL A 56 4.91 15.18 -9.31
CA VAL A 56 5.33 15.18 -7.90
C VAL A 56 6.68 14.49 -7.80
N ALA A 57 7.65 15.21 -7.28
CA ALA A 57 9.02 14.73 -7.16
C ALA A 57 9.50 14.78 -5.71
N SER A 58 10.40 13.89 -5.37
CA SER A 58 11.14 13.89 -4.12
C SER A 58 12.60 13.59 -4.39
N SER A 59 13.50 14.27 -3.72
CA SER A 59 14.93 13.93 -3.68
C SER A 59 15.25 12.91 -2.59
N LYS A 60 14.32 12.66 -1.66
CA LYS A 60 14.51 11.80 -0.49
C LYS A 60 13.73 10.50 -0.56
N LEU A 61 12.56 10.47 -1.23
CA LEU A 61 11.71 9.29 -1.33
C LEU A 61 11.81 8.62 -2.71
N VAL A 62 11.78 7.30 -2.71
CA VAL A 62 11.38 6.53 -3.90
C VAL A 62 9.86 6.59 -3.97
N LEU A 63 9.32 7.34 -4.93
CA LEU A 63 7.87 7.47 -5.12
C LEU A 63 7.34 6.42 -6.07
N PHE A 64 6.27 5.74 -5.64
CA PHE A 64 5.46 4.88 -6.47
C PHE A 64 4.17 5.59 -6.83
N HIS A 65 3.81 5.51 -8.11
CA HIS A 65 2.49 5.92 -8.59
C HIS A 65 1.60 4.69 -8.59
N GLY A 66 0.50 4.77 -7.89
CA GLY A 66 -0.39 3.64 -7.70
C GLY A 66 -1.85 4.05 -7.79
N ILE A 67 -2.70 3.12 -7.45
CA ILE A 67 -4.14 3.31 -7.42
C ILE A 67 -4.76 2.26 -6.50
N GLU A 68 -5.78 2.63 -5.77
CA GLU A 68 -6.63 1.69 -5.06
C GLU A 68 -7.84 1.34 -5.94
N LEU A 69 -7.80 0.12 -6.50
CA LEU A 69 -8.82 -0.42 -7.40
C LEU A 69 -10.04 -0.89 -6.61
N ASN A 70 -11.23 -0.69 -7.17
CA ASN A 70 -12.47 -1.32 -6.71
C ASN A 70 -12.69 -2.66 -7.42
N TRP A 71 -12.70 -3.77 -6.66
CA TRP A 71 -12.90 -5.10 -7.24
C TRP A 71 -14.12 -5.80 -6.65
N PRO A 72 -14.81 -6.61 -7.45
CA PRO A 72 -15.80 -6.09 -8.36
C PRO A 72 -16.92 -5.48 -7.53
N ARG A 73 -17.51 -4.41 -7.97
CA ARG A 73 -18.67 -3.76 -7.33
C ARG A 73 -18.44 -3.30 -5.89
N PHE A 74 -17.20 -2.84 -5.57
CA PHE A 74 -16.84 -2.31 -4.24
C PHE A 74 -16.81 -3.33 -3.09
N ASP A 75 -16.75 -4.62 -3.40
CA ASP A 75 -16.66 -5.66 -2.39
C ASP A 75 -15.27 -5.76 -1.76
N GLN A 76 -14.25 -5.21 -2.41
CA GLN A 76 -12.86 -5.25 -1.97
C GLN A 76 -12.02 -4.16 -2.66
N HIS A 77 -11.13 -3.54 -1.91
CA HIS A 77 -10.09 -2.70 -2.48
C HIS A 77 -8.81 -3.50 -2.74
N ILE A 78 -8.16 -3.19 -3.86
CA ILE A 78 -6.89 -3.78 -4.26
C ILE A 78 -5.90 -2.66 -4.53
N GLY A 79 -4.84 -2.60 -3.75
CA GLY A 79 -3.72 -1.71 -4.01
C GLY A 79 -2.95 -2.18 -5.26
N LYS A 80 -2.76 -1.28 -6.22
CA LYS A 80 -1.88 -1.47 -7.37
C LYS A 80 -0.73 -0.49 -7.26
N VAL A 81 0.45 -0.95 -6.88
CA VAL A 81 1.68 -0.16 -6.72
C VAL A 81 2.58 -0.40 -7.91
N VAL A 82 2.88 0.65 -8.68
CA VAL A 82 3.55 0.54 -9.98
C VAL A 82 5.03 0.94 -9.85
N GLY A 83 5.92 0.01 -10.16
CA GLY A 83 7.36 0.21 -10.34
C GLY A 83 7.68 0.61 -11.80
N ASP A 84 8.94 0.43 -12.20
CA ASP A 84 9.37 0.75 -13.57
C ASP A 84 9.04 -0.41 -14.54
N ARG A 85 9.12 -1.65 -14.07
CA ARG A 85 8.80 -2.89 -14.81
C ARG A 85 7.94 -3.86 -13.99
N GLU A 86 7.95 -3.72 -12.66
CA GLU A 86 7.22 -4.54 -11.72
C GLU A 86 5.92 -3.84 -11.30
N THR A 87 4.92 -4.62 -10.91
CA THR A 87 3.70 -4.10 -10.27
C THR A 87 3.35 -5.00 -9.10
N LEU A 88 3.15 -4.42 -7.92
CA LEU A 88 2.70 -5.15 -6.72
C LEU A 88 1.18 -5.00 -6.59
N TYR A 89 0.48 -6.12 -6.41
CA TYR A 89 -0.95 -6.12 -6.10
C TYR A 89 -1.19 -6.56 -4.66
N VAL A 90 -1.94 -5.76 -3.93
CA VAL A 90 -2.20 -5.93 -2.50
C VAL A 90 -3.69 -6.10 -2.25
N LEU A 91 -4.08 -7.12 -1.50
CA LEU A 91 -5.42 -7.18 -0.91
C LEU A 91 -5.48 -6.18 0.24
N ASN A 92 -6.10 -5.02 0.02
CA ASN A 92 -6.15 -3.96 1.01
C ASN A 92 -7.14 -4.30 2.15
N HIS A 93 -6.76 -3.95 3.36
CA HIS A 93 -7.51 -3.93 4.61
C HIS A 93 -8.73 -4.89 4.68
N PRO A 94 -8.57 -6.23 4.63
CA PRO A 94 -9.69 -7.16 4.79
C PRO A 94 -10.45 -6.97 6.10
N ALA A 95 -9.83 -6.30 7.09
CA ALA A 95 -10.45 -5.90 8.36
C ALA A 95 -11.67 -4.99 8.15
N ARG A 96 -11.61 -4.04 7.21
CA ARG A 96 -12.71 -3.12 6.86
C ARG A 96 -13.98 -3.86 6.45
N TYR A 97 -13.82 -5.03 5.85
CA TYR A 97 -14.93 -5.87 5.37
C TYR A 97 -15.31 -6.97 6.37
N HIS A 98 -14.71 -6.98 7.56
CA HIS A 98 -14.94 -7.96 8.62
C HIS A 98 -14.83 -9.43 8.14
N LEU A 99 -13.90 -9.69 7.21
CA LEU A 99 -13.73 -11.02 6.63
C LEU A 99 -13.12 -11.99 7.64
N SER A 100 -13.66 -13.21 7.71
CA SER A 100 -12.95 -14.33 8.36
C SER A 100 -11.72 -14.74 7.53
N ILE A 101 -10.87 -15.60 8.08
CA ILE A 101 -9.73 -16.15 7.34
C ILE A 101 -10.19 -16.88 6.08
N GLU A 102 -11.21 -17.73 6.20
CA GLU A 102 -11.78 -18.51 5.09
C GLU A 102 -12.38 -17.60 4.01
N GLN A 103 -13.08 -16.55 4.42
CA GLN A 103 -13.65 -15.55 3.50
C GLN A 103 -12.53 -14.77 2.80
N THR A 104 -11.45 -14.45 3.51
CA THR A 104 -10.27 -13.78 2.94
C THR A 104 -9.60 -14.68 1.88
N VAL A 105 -9.39 -15.96 2.19
CA VAL A 105 -8.80 -16.93 1.23
C VAL A 105 -9.70 -17.11 0.01
N GLU A 106 -11.02 -17.23 0.20
CA GLU A 106 -11.98 -17.31 -0.92
C GLU A 106 -11.97 -16.03 -1.77
N ARG A 107 -11.86 -14.86 -1.13
CA ARG A 107 -11.73 -13.57 -1.81
C ARG A 107 -10.48 -13.53 -2.70
N ILE A 108 -9.33 -13.93 -2.17
CA ILE A 108 -8.06 -14.05 -2.92
C ILE A 108 -8.24 -14.96 -4.14
N ARG A 109 -8.85 -16.13 -3.96
CA ARG A 109 -9.09 -17.09 -5.04
C ARG A 109 -9.98 -16.48 -6.16
N ARG A 110 -11.05 -15.79 -5.79
CA ARG A 110 -11.97 -15.14 -6.74
C ARG A 110 -11.30 -14.01 -7.52
N ILE A 111 -10.47 -13.19 -6.84
CA ILE A 111 -9.69 -12.12 -7.48
C ILE A 111 -8.72 -12.72 -8.49
N GLY A 112 -8.00 -13.79 -8.12
CA GLY A 112 -7.11 -14.52 -9.01
C GLY A 112 -7.83 -15.10 -10.24
N ALA A 113 -9.01 -15.67 -10.06
CA ALA A 113 -9.84 -16.15 -11.16
C ALA A 113 -10.32 -15.00 -12.08
N GLY A 114 -10.41 -13.78 -11.57
CA GLY A 114 -10.71 -12.57 -12.32
C GLY A 114 -9.51 -11.96 -13.04
N GLY A 115 -8.31 -12.59 -12.96
CA GLY A 115 -7.11 -12.19 -13.69
C GLY A 115 -6.15 -11.28 -12.93
N VAL A 116 -6.39 -11.03 -11.63
CA VAL A 116 -5.47 -10.24 -10.78
C VAL A 116 -4.72 -11.18 -9.83
N ALA A 117 -3.43 -11.37 -10.07
CA ALA A 117 -2.55 -12.13 -9.18
C ALA A 117 -2.12 -11.24 -8.01
N LEU A 118 -2.68 -11.50 -6.82
CA LEU A 118 -2.31 -10.79 -5.60
C LEU A 118 -0.95 -11.27 -5.07
N ASP A 119 -0.12 -10.33 -4.65
CA ASP A 119 1.21 -10.60 -4.06
C ASP A 119 1.16 -10.54 -2.53
N ALA A 120 0.41 -9.59 -1.98
CA ALA A 120 0.41 -9.29 -0.55
C ALA A 120 -1.01 -9.06 -0.01
N VAL A 121 -1.13 -9.08 1.32
CA VAL A 121 -2.34 -8.69 2.06
C VAL A 121 -1.96 -7.71 3.17
N GLU A 122 -2.74 -6.68 3.36
CA GLU A 122 -2.62 -5.78 4.50
C GLU A 122 -3.12 -6.43 5.78
N VAL A 123 -2.30 -6.31 6.84
CA VAL A 123 -2.70 -6.70 8.19
C VAL A 123 -3.16 -5.51 9.02
N THR A 124 -3.32 -4.37 8.37
CA THR A 124 -3.73 -3.09 8.98
C THR A 124 -4.98 -2.53 8.30
N GLU A 125 -5.63 -1.60 8.98
CA GLU A 125 -6.65 -0.70 8.47
C GLU A 125 -6.42 0.66 9.13
N THR A 126 -6.24 1.71 8.34
CA THR A 126 -5.86 3.06 8.80
C THR A 126 -4.72 3.05 9.84
N GLY A 127 -3.69 2.22 9.59
CA GLY A 127 -2.53 2.04 10.46
C GLY A 127 -2.75 1.11 11.67
N ARG A 128 -3.99 0.77 12.02
CA ARG A 128 -4.29 -0.14 13.12
C ARG A 128 -4.05 -1.60 12.73
N ARG A 129 -3.28 -2.33 13.54
CA ARG A 129 -2.97 -3.75 13.37
C ARG A 129 -4.15 -4.67 13.67
N TYR A 130 -4.36 -5.68 12.82
CA TYR A 130 -5.35 -6.75 12.97
C TYR A 130 -4.68 -8.12 12.87
N PRO A 131 -4.25 -8.74 13.99
CA PRO A 131 -3.49 -10.00 14.01
C PRO A 131 -4.19 -11.17 13.32
N LEU A 132 -5.51 -11.13 13.17
CA LEU A 132 -6.28 -12.15 12.44
C LEU A 132 -5.72 -12.38 11.03
N TYR A 133 -5.34 -11.31 10.34
CA TYR A 133 -4.86 -11.38 8.94
C TYR A 133 -3.38 -11.73 8.82
N GLU A 134 -2.68 -11.91 9.95
CA GLU A 134 -1.32 -12.47 9.97
C GLU A 134 -1.32 -14.02 9.87
N SER A 135 -2.48 -14.65 9.87
CA SER A 135 -2.64 -16.10 9.81
C SER A 135 -1.85 -16.71 8.65
N PRO A 136 -1.10 -17.80 8.89
CA PRO A 136 -0.41 -18.55 7.85
C PRO A 136 -1.36 -19.23 6.86
N ALA A 137 -2.65 -19.35 7.20
CA ALA A 137 -3.66 -19.87 6.27
C ALA A 137 -3.96 -18.92 5.11
N ILE A 138 -3.64 -17.63 5.22
CA ILE A 138 -3.75 -16.67 4.11
C ILE A 138 -2.47 -16.80 3.27
N PRO A 139 -2.53 -17.26 2.01
CA PRO A 139 -1.34 -17.63 1.22
C PRO A 139 -0.69 -16.44 0.51
N LEU A 140 -0.62 -15.28 1.17
CA LEU A 140 -0.01 -14.06 0.66
C LEU A 140 1.01 -13.52 1.66
N VAL A 141 1.94 -12.71 1.18
CA VAL A 141 2.87 -11.94 2.01
C VAL A 141 2.07 -10.91 2.84
N LYS A 142 2.39 -10.74 4.13
CA LYS A 142 1.67 -9.83 5.05
C LYS A 142 2.42 -8.53 5.16
N ILE A 143 1.81 -7.43 4.73
CA ILE A 143 2.38 -6.08 4.84
C ILE A 143 1.58 -5.23 5.83
N ALA A 144 2.24 -4.21 6.36
CA ALA A 144 1.63 -3.18 7.19
C ALA A 144 1.72 -1.83 6.45
N THR A 145 0.62 -1.07 6.47
CA THR A 145 0.50 0.22 5.81
C THR A 145 -0.33 1.18 6.66
N ASP A 146 -0.20 2.46 6.38
CA ASP A 146 -0.96 3.51 7.06
C ASP A 146 -2.41 3.60 6.58
N ASP A 147 -2.70 3.28 5.31
CA ASP A 147 -3.98 3.61 4.68
C ASP A 147 -4.35 5.07 5.02
N ALA A 148 -3.43 5.97 4.65
CA ALA A 148 -3.37 7.31 5.21
C ALA A 148 -4.28 8.30 4.48
N HIS A 149 -5.30 8.81 5.15
CA HIS A 149 -6.20 9.86 4.65
C HIS A 149 -5.90 11.24 5.26
N GLY A 150 -5.13 11.28 6.37
CA GLY A 150 -4.77 12.52 7.05
C GLY A 150 -3.70 12.34 8.12
N PRO A 151 -3.26 13.43 8.77
CA PRO A 151 -2.10 13.41 9.68
C PRO A 151 -2.18 12.41 10.83
N VAL A 152 -3.38 12.07 11.30
CA VAL A 152 -3.58 11.09 12.38
C VAL A 152 -3.22 9.66 11.98
N HIS A 153 -3.18 9.38 10.67
CA HIS A 153 -2.83 8.07 10.13
C HIS A 153 -1.35 7.97 9.76
N PHE A 154 -0.63 9.10 9.63
CA PHE A 154 0.76 9.07 9.17
C PHE A 154 1.69 8.41 10.17
N GLY A 155 2.48 7.43 9.71
CA GLY A 155 3.48 6.77 10.52
C GLY A 155 2.95 5.81 11.58
N GLN A 156 1.72 5.32 11.44
CA GLN A 156 1.12 4.36 12.37
C GLN A 156 1.56 2.92 12.10
N ALA A 157 1.73 2.57 10.82
CA ALA A 157 2.19 1.26 10.42
C ALA A 157 2.98 1.33 9.11
N TRP A 158 4.08 0.59 9.02
CA TRP A 158 4.96 0.62 7.84
C TRP A 158 5.68 -0.70 7.65
N ILE A 159 6.39 -0.81 6.56
CA ILE A 159 7.38 -1.87 6.34
C ILE A 159 8.78 -1.28 6.26
N GLU A 160 9.75 -2.08 6.68
CA GLU A 160 11.17 -1.81 6.42
C GLU A 160 11.73 -2.93 5.55
N VAL A 161 12.28 -2.57 4.41
CA VAL A 161 12.68 -3.50 3.35
C VAL A 161 14.19 -3.53 3.19
N ASP A 162 14.78 -4.72 3.12
CA ASP A 162 16.20 -4.89 2.77
C ASP A 162 16.36 -4.92 1.24
N ALA A 163 16.47 -3.75 0.64
CA ALA A 163 16.58 -3.60 -0.81
C ALA A 163 17.44 -2.40 -1.21
N ARG A 164 17.85 -2.37 -2.48
CA ARG A 164 18.36 -1.15 -3.09
C ARG A 164 17.24 -0.11 -3.19
N ARG A 165 17.60 1.16 -3.17
CA ARG A 165 16.71 2.31 -3.30
C ARG A 165 16.21 2.48 -4.76
N ASP A 166 15.41 1.52 -5.20
CA ASP A 166 14.93 1.34 -6.56
C ASP A 166 13.54 0.70 -6.51
N ARG A 167 12.58 1.20 -7.29
CA ARG A 167 11.17 0.75 -7.26
C ARG A 167 11.03 -0.75 -7.44
N ASP A 168 11.62 -1.28 -8.50
CA ASP A 168 11.49 -2.69 -8.82
C ASP A 168 12.22 -3.59 -7.81
N ALA A 169 13.36 -3.12 -7.25
CA ALA A 169 14.07 -3.83 -6.22
C ALA A 169 13.24 -3.93 -4.92
N ILE A 170 12.57 -2.84 -4.52
CA ILE A 170 11.67 -2.82 -3.37
C ILE A 170 10.50 -3.80 -3.58
N ILE A 171 9.85 -3.77 -4.74
CA ILE A 171 8.73 -4.69 -5.06
C ILE A 171 9.19 -6.15 -4.98
N ARG A 172 10.34 -6.49 -5.58
CA ARG A 172 10.88 -7.86 -5.54
C ARG A 172 11.20 -8.31 -4.13
N ALA A 173 11.81 -7.46 -3.32
CA ALA A 173 12.11 -7.77 -1.92
C ALA A 173 10.82 -8.00 -1.10
N ILE A 174 9.78 -7.21 -1.33
CA ILE A 174 8.47 -7.42 -0.70
C ILE A 174 7.90 -8.80 -1.07
N ARG A 175 7.90 -9.16 -2.35
CA ARG A 175 7.45 -10.48 -2.81
C ARG A 175 8.25 -11.63 -2.21
N ALA A 176 9.55 -11.43 -2.03
CA ALA A 176 10.44 -12.41 -1.42
C ALA A 176 10.30 -12.52 0.11
N GLY A 177 9.56 -11.60 0.75
CA GLY A 177 9.44 -11.52 2.20
C GLY A 177 10.68 -10.93 2.90
N GLU A 178 11.54 -10.23 2.17
CA GLU A 178 12.79 -9.59 2.65
C GLU A 178 12.50 -8.25 3.30
N PHE A 179 11.59 -8.23 4.26
CA PHE A 179 11.18 -7.04 5.00
C PHE A 179 10.65 -7.39 6.39
N ARG A 180 10.48 -6.38 7.23
CA ARG A 180 9.79 -6.47 8.52
C ARG A 180 8.64 -5.48 8.57
N ARG A 181 7.59 -5.83 9.32
CA ARG A 181 6.46 -4.95 9.62
C ARG A 181 6.75 -4.21 10.91
N CYS A 182 6.38 -2.95 10.95
CA CYS A 182 6.57 -2.06 12.08
C CYS A 182 5.27 -1.33 12.38
N PHE A 183 5.05 -1.02 13.66
CA PHE A 183 3.85 -0.35 14.16
C PHE A 183 4.26 0.68 15.21
N ALA A 184 3.59 1.85 15.25
CA ALA A 184 3.93 2.92 16.16
C ALA A 184 3.63 2.57 17.64
N THR A 185 2.73 1.62 17.87
CA THR A 185 2.22 1.24 19.20
C THR A 185 2.61 -0.18 19.64
N ASP A 186 3.65 -0.76 19.04
CA ASP A 186 4.22 -2.04 19.54
C ASP A 186 5.16 -1.85 20.71
#